data_c385f6f75b8f581ef8d2579778b03d41
#
_entry.id   c385f6f75b8f581ef8d2579778b03d41
#
_cell.length_a   1.000
_cell.length_b   1.000
_cell.length_c   1.000
_cell.angle_alpha   90.00
_cell.angle_beta   90.00
_cell.angle_gamma   90.00
#
_symmetry.space_group_name_H-M   'P 1'
#
loop_
_entity.id
_entity.type
_entity.pdbx_description
1 polymer ?
#
loop_
_entity_poly.entity_id
_entity_poly.type
_entity_poly.pdbx_seq_one_letter_code
_entity_poly.pdbx_strand_id
1 'polypeptide(L)'
;MLFELSVIPLGGDKHLSDELAPVLSLIDRSGMPYQLGPGSTCIEGGWDEAMELIRACHREARLRSKHVITLIRVEDDEGEHDKIRTNVTSVEKKAGRALETCADAEPAPSQER
;
A
#
# COMPACT_ATOMS: atom_id res chain seq x y z
N MET A 1 5.93 -2.64 -12.45
CA MET A 1 5.51 -3.76 -11.59
C MET A 1 4.62 -3.25 -10.48
N LEU A 2 3.71 -4.07 -10.05
CA LEU A 2 2.84 -3.78 -8.93
C LEU A 2 3.33 -4.51 -7.69
N PHE A 3 3.54 -3.76 -6.62
CA PHE A 3 3.96 -4.31 -5.34
C PHE A 3 2.84 -4.12 -4.34
N GLU A 4 2.55 -5.15 -3.59
CA GLU A 4 1.62 -5.04 -2.48
C GLU A 4 2.40 -5.29 -1.19
N LEU A 5 2.38 -4.32 -0.32
CA LEU A 5 3.21 -4.29 0.88
C LEU A 5 2.35 -4.30 2.14
N SER A 6 2.68 -5.20 3.05
CA SER A 6 2.15 -5.16 4.41
C SER A 6 3.31 -5.16 5.39
N VAL A 7 3.34 -4.19 6.27
CA VAL A 7 4.35 -4.09 7.33
C VAL A 7 3.62 -4.26 8.66
N ILE A 8 3.98 -5.29 9.39
CA ILE A 8 3.25 -5.69 10.60
C ILE A 8 4.20 -5.64 11.80
N PRO A 9 4.21 -4.55 12.56
CA PRO A 9 4.95 -4.50 13.81
C PRO A 9 4.22 -5.32 14.89
N LEU A 10 4.97 -6.07 15.67
CA LEU A 10 4.42 -6.96 16.69
C LEU A 10 4.91 -6.57 18.07
N GLY A 11 4.08 -6.84 19.06
CA GLY A 11 4.49 -6.74 20.45
C GLY A 11 4.57 -5.34 21.03
N GLY A 12 3.94 -4.37 20.39
CA GLY A 12 3.90 -3.01 20.89
C GLY A 12 2.62 -2.73 21.68
N ASP A 13 2.72 -1.79 22.63
CA ASP A 13 1.56 -1.31 23.35
C ASP A 13 0.84 -0.16 22.62
N LYS A 14 1.42 0.26 21.49
CA LYS A 14 0.89 1.38 20.71
C LYS A 14 -0.14 0.90 19.72
N HIS A 15 -1.00 1.81 19.30
CA HIS A 15 -1.92 1.52 18.21
C HIS A 15 -1.15 1.30 16.92
N LEU A 16 -1.64 0.38 16.10
CA LEU A 16 -1.02 0.04 14.83
C LEU A 16 -0.87 1.26 13.93
N SER A 17 -1.87 2.13 13.92
CA SER A 17 -1.81 3.35 13.10
C SER A 17 -0.66 4.27 13.51
N ASP A 18 -0.33 4.34 14.79
CA ASP A 18 0.81 5.15 15.26
C ASP A 18 2.14 4.57 14.76
N GLU A 19 2.20 3.25 14.68
CA GLU A 19 3.41 2.56 14.19
C GLU A 19 3.54 2.66 12.67
N LEU A 20 2.43 2.68 11.94
CA LEU A 20 2.44 2.68 10.49
C LEU A 20 2.48 4.06 9.85
N ALA A 21 2.02 5.10 10.54
CA ALA A 21 2.01 6.43 9.96
C ALA A 21 3.37 6.89 9.44
N PRO A 22 4.49 6.68 10.15
CA PRO A 22 5.80 7.05 9.62
C PRO A 22 6.19 6.24 8.39
N VAL A 23 5.78 4.99 8.32
CA VAL A 23 6.06 4.12 7.17
C VAL A 23 5.30 4.63 5.94
N LEU A 24 4.02 4.91 6.09
CA LEU A 24 3.20 5.44 5.00
C LEU A 24 3.67 6.82 4.56
N SER A 25 4.21 7.61 5.46
CA SER A 25 4.79 8.91 5.15
C SER A 25 5.97 8.78 4.19
N LEU A 26 6.80 7.73 4.34
CA LEU A 26 7.90 7.47 3.42
C LEU A 26 7.38 7.16 2.02
N ILE A 27 6.33 6.36 1.93
CA ILE A 27 5.72 6.01 0.65
C ILE A 27 5.15 7.27 -0.02
N ASP A 28 4.42 8.06 0.73
CA ASP A 28 3.82 9.30 0.21
C ASP A 28 4.88 10.25 -0.34
N ARG A 29 5.98 10.42 0.38
CA ARG A 29 7.05 11.33 -0.03
C ARG A 29 7.91 10.81 -1.16
N SER A 30 7.81 9.52 -1.47
CA SER A 30 8.64 8.90 -2.52
C SER A 30 8.29 9.41 -3.92
N GLY A 31 7.08 9.88 -4.13
CA GLY A 31 6.60 10.28 -5.44
C GLY A 31 6.16 9.11 -6.30
N MET A 32 6.32 7.88 -5.87
CA MET A 32 5.85 6.71 -6.61
C MET A 32 4.33 6.60 -6.51
N PRO A 33 3.67 6.16 -7.59
CA PRO A 33 2.24 5.87 -7.53
C PRO A 33 1.95 4.84 -6.43
N TYR A 34 0.98 5.14 -5.58
CA TYR A 34 0.61 4.21 -4.52
C TYR A 34 -0.87 4.35 -4.18
N GLN A 35 -1.38 3.35 -3.50
CA GLN A 35 -2.73 3.38 -2.97
C GLN A 35 -2.76 2.66 -1.63
N LEU A 36 -3.19 3.36 -0.60
CA LEU A 36 -3.36 2.78 0.72
C LEU A 36 -4.68 2.02 0.77
N GLY A 37 -4.61 0.74 1.10
CA GLY A 37 -5.78 -0.08 1.35
C GLY A 37 -5.94 -0.37 2.85
N PRO A 38 -7.03 -1.01 3.24
CA PRO A 38 -7.28 -1.29 4.65
C PRO A 38 -6.33 -2.34 5.25
N GLY A 39 -5.74 -3.20 4.43
CA GLY A 39 -4.86 -4.26 4.91
C GLY A 39 -3.47 -4.24 4.31
N SER A 40 -3.25 -3.47 3.27
CA SER A 40 -1.97 -3.41 2.59
C SER A 40 -1.87 -2.14 1.77
N THR A 41 -0.68 -1.86 1.25
CA THR A 41 -0.46 -0.70 0.40
C THR A 41 0.08 -1.17 -0.95
N CYS A 42 -0.53 -0.69 -2.02
CA CYS A 42 -0.06 -0.96 -3.37
C CYS A 42 0.89 0.14 -3.81
N ILE A 43 2.01 -0.25 -4.39
CA ILE A 43 3.03 0.67 -4.91
C ILE A 43 3.35 0.20 -6.33
N GLU A 44 3.51 1.14 -7.24
CA GLU A 44 3.82 0.79 -8.61
C GLU A 44 5.10 1.46 -9.09
N GLY A 45 5.98 0.66 -9.72
CA GLY A 45 7.25 1.18 -10.21
C GLY A 45 8.18 0.07 -10.65
N GLY A 46 9.42 0.43 -10.94
CA GLY A 46 10.47 -0.50 -11.25
C GLY A 46 10.93 -1.27 -10.02
N TRP A 47 11.56 -2.40 -10.24
CA TRP A 47 12.03 -3.27 -9.15
C TRP A 47 12.94 -2.53 -8.17
N ASP A 48 13.98 -1.88 -8.70
CA ASP A 48 14.98 -1.25 -7.83
C ASP A 48 14.40 -0.11 -7.01
N GLU A 49 13.60 0.73 -7.61
CA GLU A 49 12.98 1.86 -6.93
C GLU A 49 12.00 1.40 -5.84
N ALA A 50 11.14 0.45 -6.20
CA ALA A 50 10.13 -0.03 -5.28
C ALA A 50 10.77 -0.80 -4.12
N MET A 51 11.74 -1.65 -4.42
CA MET A 51 12.43 -2.42 -3.37
C MET A 51 13.23 -1.53 -2.44
N GLU A 52 13.83 -0.46 -2.94
CA GLU A 52 14.53 0.50 -2.10
C GLU A 52 13.57 1.21 -1.16
N LEU A 53 12.40 1.61 -1.66
CA LEU A 53 11.36 2.20 -0.83
C LEU A 53 10.85 1.21 0.23
N ILE A 54 10.60 -0.03 -0.16
CA ILE A 54 10.14 -1.07 0.75
C ILE A 54 11.19 -1.32 1.84
N ARG A 55 12.45 -1.34 1.46
CA ARG A 55 13.55 -1.47 2.42
C ARG A 55 13.52 -0.35 3.45
N ALA A 56 13.33 0.88 3.00
CA ALA A 56 13.24 2.03 3.91
C ALA A 56 12.04 1.90 4.85
N CYS A 57 10.90 1.44 4.33
CA CYS A 57 9.69 1.20 5.13
C CYS A 57 9.94 0.14 6.21
N HIS A 58 10.56 -0.96 5.84
CA HIS A 58 10.89 -2.02 6.78
C HIS A 58 11.83 -1.53 7.88
N ARG A 59 12.84 -0.77 7.51
CA ARG A 59 13.80 -0.20 8.46
C ARG A 59 13.13 0.77 9.43
N GLU A 60 12.23 1.60 8.91
CA GLU A 60 11.49 2.55 9.75
C GLU A 60 10.66 1.81 10.79
N ALA A 61 9.98 0.74 10.40
CA ALA A 61 9.21 -0.08 11.32
C ALA A 61 10.11 -0.73 12.38
N ARG A 62 11.30 -1.21 11.97
CA ARG A 62 12.26 -1.84 12.91
C ARG A 62 12.86 -0.85 13.91
N LEU A 63 12.92 0.41 13.58
CA LEU A 63 13.36 1.43 14.56
C LEU A 63 12.36 1.54 15.70
N ARG A 64 11.12 1.23 15.48
CA ARG A 64 10.03 1.39 16.45
C ARG A 64 9.60 0.09 17.09
N SER A 65 9.87 -1.03 16.46
CA SER A 65 9.43 -2.34 16.93
C SER A 65 10.57 -3.34 16.85
N LYS A 66 10.67 -4.17 17.87
CA LYS A 66 11.71 -5.21 17.93
C LYS A 66 11.38 -6.39 17.03
N HIS A 67 10.13 -6.53 16.61
CA HIS A 67 9.68 -7.65 15.81
C HIS A 67 8.74 -7.14 14.73
N VAL A 68 9.11 -7.33 13.48
CA VAL A 68 8.33 -6.85 12.33
C VAL A 68 8.23 -7.96 11.31
N ILE A 69 7.02 -8.16 10.79
CA ILE A 69 6.81 -9.02 9.64
C ILE A 69 6.51 -8.13 8.45
N THR A 70 7.28 -8.27 7.39
CA THR A 70 7.06 -7.54 6.15
C THR A 70 6.71 -8.53 5.06
N LEU A 71 5.55 -8.37 4.47
CA LEU A 71 5.07 -9.21 3.37
C LEU A 71 5.08 -8.39 2.10
N ILE A 72 5.64 -8.97 1.05
CA ILE A 72 5.75 -8.31 -0.24
C ILE A 72 5.21 -9.25 -1.31
N ARG A 73 4.23 -8.77 -2.05
CA ARG A 73 3.72 -9.49 -3.21
C ARG A 73 4.08 -8.66 -4.44
N VAL A 74 4.70 -9.30 -5.43
CA VAL A 74 5.10 -8.63 -6.66
C VAL A 74 4.31 -9.22 -7.82
N GLU A 75 3.68 -8.35 -8.59
CA GLU A 75 3.07 -8.73 -9.86
C GLU A 75 3.87 -8.05 -10.96
N ASP A 76 4.45 -8.86 -11.83
CA ASP A 76 5.25 -8.40 -12.96
C ASP A 76 4.61 -8.90 -14.25
N ASP A 77 3.93 -8.00 -14.93
CA ASP A 77 3.17 -8.33 -16.13
C ASP A 77 3.79 -7.57 -17.30
N GLU A 78 4.36 -8.31 -18.23
CA GLU A 78 5.09 -7.73 -19.35
C GLU A 78 4.20 -6.78 -20.17
N GLY A 79 4.69 -5.55 -20.34
CA GLY A 79 3.99 -4.54 -21.13
C GLY A 79 2.83 -3.86 -20.45
N GLU A 80 2.48 -4.28 -19.24
CA GLU A 80 1.36 -3.69 -18.52
C GLU A 80 1.83 -2.59 -17.58
N HIS A 81 1.08 -1.49 -17.56
CA HIS A 81 1.36 -0.33 -16.73
C HIS A 81 0.09 0.10 -16.01
N ASP A 82 0.25 0.94 -14.98
CA ASP A 82 -0.87 1.52 -14.27
C ASP A 82 -1.79 0.44 -13.67
N LYS A 83 -1.17 -0.61 -13.11
CA LYS A 83 -1.89 -1.76 -12.60
C LYS A 83 -2.75 -1.45 -11.38
N ILE A 84 -2.38 -0.45 -10.60
CA ILE A 84 -3.21 -0.01 -9.46
C ILE A 84 -4.62 0.29 -9.95
N ARG A 85 -4.75 0.97 -11.08
CA ARG A 85 -6.03 1.32 -11.65
C ARG A 85 -6.60 0.22 -12.54
N THR A 86 -5.79 -0.32 -13.43
CA THR A 86 -6.28 -1.23 -14.47
C THR A 86 -6.70 -2.59 -13.91
N ASN A 87 -6.06 -3.08 -12.84
CA ASN A 87 -6.50 -4.32 -12.21
C ASN A 87 -7.93 -4.20 -11.67
N VAL A 88 -8.28 -3.03 -11.15
CA VAL A 88 -9.62 -2.76 -10.63
C VAL A 88 -10.61 -2.54 -11.77
N THR A 89 -10.28 -1.68 -12.73
CA THR A 89 -11.20 -1.34 -13.82
C THR A 89 -11.50 -2.53 -14.72
N SER A 90 -10.54 -3.45 -14.88
CA SER A 90 -10.77 -4.68 -15.64
C SER A 90 -11.84 -5.54 -15.01
N VAL A 91 -11.81 -5.65 -13.69
CA VAL A 91 -12.83 -6.42 -12.95
C VAL A 91 -14.19 -5.72 -13.03
N GLU A 92 -14.21 -4.40 -12.87
CA GLU A 92 -15.47 -3.63 -12.99
C GLU A 92 -16.09 -3.79 -14.37
N LYS A 93 -15.28 -3.76 -15.42
CA LYS A 93 -15.75 -3.98 -16.78
C LYS A 93 -16.44 -5.32 -16.93
N LYS A 94 -15.84 -6.37 -16.40
CA LYS A 94 -16.39 -7.72 -16.46
C LYS A 94 -17.60 -7.89 -15.57
N ALA A 95 -17.64 -7.19 -14.46
CA ALA A 95 -18.81 -7.18 -13.58
C ALA A 95 -19.95 -6.36 -14.17
N GLY A 96 -19.68 -5.49 -15.14
CA GLY A 96 -20.69 -4.66 -15.80
C GLY A 96 -21.14 -3.48 -14.96
N ARG A 97 -20.41 -3.10 -13.96
CA ARG A 97 -20.76 -1.95 -13.10
C ARG A 97 -19.55 -1.49 -12.30
N ALA A 98 -19.60 -0.27 -11.80
CA ALA A 98 -18.63 0.23 -10.85
C ALA A 98 -18.78 -0.51 -9.52
N LEU A 99 -17.66 -0.83 -8.92
CA LEU A 99 -17.59 -1.49 -7.62
C LEU A 99 -16.99 -0.53 -6.60
N GLU A 100 -17.18 -0.81 -5.32
CA GLU A 100 -16.55 0.00 -4.30
C GLU A 100 -15.04 -0.24 -4.30
N THR A 101 -14.29 0.82 -4.49
CA THR A 101 -12.82 0.76 -4.54
C THR A 101 -12.25 1.89 -3.71
N CYS A 102 -11.02 1.68 -3.22
CA CYS A 102 -10.35 2.73 -2.44
C CYS A 102 -10.07 3.97 -3.29
N ALA A 103 -9.78 3.76 -4.59
CA ALA A 103 -9.46 4.87 -5.49
C ALA A 103 -10.66 5.76 -5.78
N ASP A 104 -11.87 5.18 -5.82
CA ASP A 104 -13.10 5.88 -6.16
C ASP A 104 -13.93 6.25 -4.94
N ALA A 105 -13.51 5.81 -3.76
CA ALA A 105 -14.24 6.09 -2.55
C ALA A 105 -14.22 7.59 -2.26
N GLU A 106 -15.39 8.17 -2.11
CA GLU A 106 -15.46 9.54 -1.63
C GLU A 106 -15.01 9.57 -0.17
N PRO A 107 -14.38 10.67 0.27
CA PRO A 107 -14.08 10.82 1.68
C PRO A 107 -15.34 10.60 2.48
N ALA A 108 -15.27 9.77 3.50
CA ALA A 108 -16.40 9.57 4.38
C ALA A 108 -16.86 10.92 4.90
N PRO A 109 -18.17 11.18 4.95
CA PRO A 109 -18.64 12.39 5.60
C PRO A 109 -18.13 12.36 7.03
N SER A 110 -17.88 13.55 7.56
CA SER A 110 -17.44 13.71 8.93
C SER A 110 -18.30 12.85 9.85
N GLN A 111 -17.67 11.86 10.46
CA GLN A 111 -18.41 10.94 11.31
C GLN A 111 -18.38 11.41 12.73
N GLU A 112 -19.45 11.97 13.14
CA GLU A 112 -19.65 12.35 14.53
C GLU A 112 -20.13 11.14 15.28
N ARG A 113 -19.19 10.42 15.76
CA ARG A 113 -19.51 9.25 16.58
C ARG A 113 -18.86 9.39 17.91
#